data_d566f5588d344eabb69f24ccb093cb99
#
_entry.id   d566f5588d344eabb69f24ccb093cb99
#
_cell.length_a   1.000
_cell.length_b   1.000
_cell.length_c   1.000
_cell.angle_alpha   90.00
_cell.angle_beta   90.00
_cell.angle_gamma   90.00
#
_symmetry.space_group_name_H-M   'P 1'
#
loop_
_entity.id
_entity.type
_entity.pdbx_description
1 polymer ?
#
loop_
_entity_poly.entity_id
_entity_poly.type
_entity_poly.pdbx_seq_one_letter_code
_entity_poly.pdbx_strand_id
1 'polypeptide(L)'
;MRKTLCGVLFVAALGALAVSCNSNTSSNGPQAGKGVVTGIVSDQTTQTPLSGVTISAQSLTAGTQSEVTTSTGAYSFSFNIDSTSTVVLSFHISGWRDTSVVAPIRANATPTVVNVSMARRSQISGGGGSGIAQTIAFLGASPPEIAVKGVGGSETTTLTWEVRDSLGLPVDVSHSIQLTFTIASGPGGGEFLSPTVVTTNTVGQAIMTLSSGTRAGVVQVMATGTVASGTVSTAPVRIVIDGGFPDQAHFTVAAHNYNLPILGTMGVHTPISVLVGDRWSNPVAQNTALYFSSSAGVIQSKVFTNQDGQGSADLISGNPFPLGSHAAPVNGLRPSGDGYHYIAARTVGQAGISVMDSMLVLWSGASIISSFAPTTFNIPNAGSQSFTFTVADALGHPLSAGTTISVIAAIPPPPDPSAPQNQVIVTFGLSGGLVLNDVLVPGPGTTQFNCRLSDGNSALFDTAGTRTTLTVFVSGPNGQATFTIDGLVH
;
A
#
# COMPACT_ATOMS: atom_id res chain seq x y z
N MET A 1 -77.54 17.63 3.75
CA MET A 1 -77.94 17.27 2.37
C MET A 1 -76.98 16.08 2.00
N ARG A 2 -77.45 14.83 2.13
CA ARG A 2 -77.96 13.94 1.03
C ARG A 2 -77.00 13.99 -0.18
N LYS A 3 -76.30 12.89 -0.54
CA LYS A 3 -76.68 11.52 -1.04
C LYS A 3 -75.40 10.65 -1.13
N THR A 4 -75.31 9.47 -0.53
CA THR A 4 -75.71 8.13 -1.02
C THR A 4 -75.20 7.82 -2.43
N LEU A 5 -74.30 6.79 -2.65
CA LEU A 5 -74.67 5.43 -2.95
C LEU A 5 -73.48 4.56 -3.45
N CYS A 6 -73.46 3.33 -2.98
CA CYS A 6 -73.04 2.05 -3.58
C CYS A 6 -71.57 1.87 -3.94
N GLY A 7 -70.81 0.93 -3.46
CA GLY A 7 -71.14 -0.42 -3.00
C GLY A 7 -70.58 -1.43 -4.01
N VAL A 8 -69.42 -2.07 -3.75
CA VAL A 8 -69.17 -3.43 -4.17
C VAL A 8 -68.21 -4.09 -3.17
N LEU A 9 -68.65 -5.15 -2.58
CA LEU A 9 -67.97 -6.04 -1.66
C LEU A 9 -67.00 -6.92 -2.45
N PHE A 10 -65.71 -6.96 -2.03
CA PHE A 10 -64.84 -8.09 -2.34
C PHE A 10 -64.21 -8.57 -1.02
N VAL A 11 -64.62 -9.72 -0.58
CA VAL A 11 -64.05 -10.51 0.52
C VAL A 11 -62.77 -11.14 0.00
N ALA A 12 -61.63 -10.83 0.60
CA ALA A 12 -60.45 -11.61 0.48
C ALA A 12 -59.90 -11.88 1.89
N ALA A 13 -59.78 -13.14 2.20
CA ALA A 13 -59.39 -13.71 3.48
C ALA A 13 -57.96 -13.27 3.85
N LEU A 14 -57.82 -12.66 5.06
CA LEU A 14 -56.52 -12.46 5.70
C LEU A 14 -56.08 -13.78 6.40
N GLY A 15 -55.11 -14.47 5.78
CA GLY A 15 -54.33 -15.48 6.47
C GLY A 15 -53.25 -14.82 7.27
N ALA A 16 -53.35 -14.81 8.60
CA ALA A 16 -52.31 -14.35 9.50
C ALA A 16 -51.15 -15.36 9.49
N LEU A 17 -50.04 -14.99 8.87
CA LEU A 17 -48.75 -15.66 9.07
C LEU A 17 -48.07 -15.02 10.28
N ALA A 18 -48.07 -15.70 11.43
CA ALA A 18 -47.23 -15.41 12.56
C ALA A 18 -45.78 -15.62 12.19
N VAL A 19 -45.04 -14.53 12.02
CA VAL A 19 -43.56 -14.59 11.93
C VAL A 19 -43.05 -14.72 13.36
N SER A 20 -42.68 -15.93 13.75
CA SER A 20 -41.86 -16.19 14.93
C SER A 20 -40.44 -15.73 14.68
N CYS A 21 -40.03 -14.63 15.29
CA CYS A 21 -38.62 -14.27 15.39
C CYS A 21 -37.93 -15.25 16.36
N ASN A 22 -37.31 -16.27 15.83
CA ASN A 22 -36.37 -17.09 16.58
C ASN A 22 -34.97 -16.55 16.36
N SER A 23 -34.44 -15.82 17.35
CA SER A 23 -33.06 -15.35 17.40
C SER A 23 -32.14 -16.52 17.77
N ASN A 24 -31.79 -17.33 16.79
CA ASN A 24 -30.64 -18.23 16.90
C ASN A 24 -29.45 -17.53 16.24
N THR A 25 -28.55 -17.00 17.06
CA THR A 25 -27.18 -16.67 16.69
C THR A 25 -26.43 -17.99 16.45
N SER A 26 -26.57 -18.55 15.25
CA SER A 26 -25.62 -19.55 14.75
C SER A 26 -24.54 -18.81 13.97
N SER A 27 -23.30 -19.00 14.37
CA SER A 27 -22.09 -18.63 13.61
C SER A 27 -22.13 -19.31 12.24
N ASN A 28 -22.64 -18.59 11.24
CA ASN A 28 -22.55 -19.05 9.85
C ASN A 28 -21.12 -18.84 9.36
N GLY A 29 -20.32 -19.90 9.42
CA GLY A 29 -19.22 -20.07 8.46
C GLY A 29 -19.79 -20.03 7.03
N PRO A 30 -18.96 -19.77 6.00
CA PRO A 30 -19.43 -19.69 4.62
C PRO A 30 -20.21 -20.96 4.26
N GLN A 31 -21.48 -20.79 3.88
CA GLN A 31 -22.34 -21.92 3.50
C GLN A 31 -21.92 -22.36 2.11
N ALA A 32 -21.49 -23.63 1.97
CA ALA A 32 -21.10 -24.21 0.70
C ALA A 32 -22.23 -24.06 -0.33
N GLY A 33 -21.93 -23.43 -1.44
CA GLY A 33 -22.83 -23.25 -2.56
C GLY A 33 -22.49 -24.19 -3.71
N LYS A 34 -23.37 -24.28 -4.73
CA LYS A 34 -23.09 -25.07 -5.93
C LYS A 34 -22.41 -24.22 -7.00
N GLY A 35 -21.20 -24.62 -7.41
CA GLY A 35 -20.55 -24.16 -8.63
C GLY A 35 -20.80 -25.11 -9.76
N VAL A 36 -21.35 -24.63 -10.89
CA VAL A 36 -21.72 -25.45 -12.03
C VAL A 36 -20.88 -25.10 -13.25
N VAL A 37 -20.37 -26.13 -13.94
CA VAL A 37 -19.79 -26.03 -15.28
C VAL A 37 -20.55 -26.88 -16.24
N THR A 38 -20.89 -26.35 -17.41
CA THR A 38 -21.65 -27.03 -18.46
C THR A 38 -21.09 -26.65 -19.83
N GLY A 39 -21.40 -27.43 -20.85
CA GLY A 39 -20.96 -27.10 -22.22
C GLY A 39 -21.35 -28.16 -23.22
N ILE A 40 -20.87 -27.98 -24.44
CA ILE A 40 -21.04 -28.88 -25.56
C ILE A 40 -19.66 -29.25 -26.12
N VAL A 41 -19.47 -30.54 -26.40
CA VAL A 41 -18.28 -31.03 -27.12
C VAL A 41 -18.65 -31.23 -28.57
N SER A 42 -17.84 -30.71 -29.49
CA SER A 42 -18.04 -30.76 -30.92
C SER A 42 -16.79 -31.22 -31.68
N ASP A 43 -16.97 -31.74 -32.89
CA ASP A 43 -15.90 -31.96 -33.86
C ASP A 43 -15.34 -30.62 -34.33
N GLN A 44 -14.04 -30.43 -34.24
CA GLN A 44 -13.38 -29.16 -34.64
C GLN A 44 -13.59 -28.81 -36.12
N THR A 45 -13.67 -29.83 -37.00
CA THR A 45 -13.78 -29.62 -38.44
C THR A 45 -15.22 -29.47 -38.90
N THR A 46 -16.12 -30.33 -38.41
CA THR A 46 -17.52 -30.35 -38.86
C THR A 46 -18.47 -29.57 -37.97
N GLN A 47 -18.00 -29.13 -36.79
CA GLN A 47 -18.81 -28.48 -35.77
C GLN A 47 -20.01 -29.29 -35.27
N THR A 48 -20.05 -30.58 -35.59
CA THR A 48 -21.11 -31.49 -35.15
C THR A 48 -20.90 -31.92 -33.68
N PRO A 49 -21.95 -32.00 -32.86
CA PRO A 49 -21.84 -32.49 -31.48
C PRO A 49 -21.23 -33.88 -31.39
N LEU A 50 -20.37 -34.12 -30.43
CA LEU A 50 -19.72 -35.40 -30.16
C LEU A 50 -20.39 -36.11 -28.97
N SER A 51 -21.05 -37.22 -29.25
CA SER A 51 -21.59 -38.13 -28.24
C SER A 51 -20.55 -39.16 -27.79
N GLY A 52 -20.60 -39.59 -26.55
CA GLY A 52 -19.71 -40.64 -26.03
C GLY A 52 -18.34 -40.16 -25.62
N VAL A 53 -18.12 -38.86 -25.50
CA VAL A 53 -16.87 -38.29 -24.94
C VAL A 53 -16.89 -38.50 -23.44
N THR A 54 -15.92 -39.21 -22.90
CA THR A 54 -15.68 -39.32 -21.46
C THR A 54 -15.03 -38.05 -20.96
N ILE A 55 -15.64 -37.37 -19.98
CA ILE A 55 -15.12 -36.16 -19.38
C ILE A 55 -14.82 -36.45 -17.92
N SER A 56 -13.58 -36.16 -17.51
CA SER A 56 -13.18 -36.13 -16.11
C SER A 56 -13.06 -34.65 -15.67
N ALA A 57 -13.84 -34.28 -14.65
CA ALA A 57 -13.87 -32.94 -14.08
C ALA A 57 -13.27 -33.00 -12.68
N GLN A 58 -12.10 -32.43 -12.52
CA GLN A 58 -11.35 -32.40 -11.25
C GLN A 58 -11.38 -30.97 -10.65
N SER A 59 -12.02 -30.83 -9.50
CA SER A 59 -12.00 -29.62 -8.69
C SER A 59 -10.89 -29.73 -7.64
N LEU A 60 -10.14 -28.65 -7.45
CA LEU A 60 -9.09 -28.56 -6.41
C LEU A 60 -9.64 -28.70 -4.98
N THR A 61 -10.91 -28.37 -4.78
CA THR A 61 -11.54 -28.32 -3.44
C THR A 61 -12.65 -29.32 -3.22
N ALA A 62 -13.27 -29.83 -4.30
CA ALA A 62 -14.50 -30.63 -4.23
C ALA A 62 -14.41 -32.04 -4.90
N GLY A 63 -13.19 -32.48 -5.20
CA GLY A 63 -12.92 -33.83 -5.74
C GLY A 63 -13.11 -33.96 -7.24
N THR A 64 -13.14 -35.24 -7.72
CA THR A 64 -13.26 -35.58 -9.14
C THR A 64 -14.61 -36.19 -9.45
N GLN A 65 -15.21 -35.77 -10.58
CA GLN A 65 -16.43 -36.35 -11.15
C GLN A 65 -16.13 -36.78 -12.58
N SER A 66 -16.91 -37.72 -13.09
CA SER A 66 -16.81 -38.17 -14.49
C SER A 66 -18.20 -38.35 -15.10
N GLU A 67 -18.34 -37.93 -16.36
CA GLU A 67 -19.57 -38.01 -17.14
C GLU A 67 -19.25 -38.33 -18.60
N VAL A 68 -20.22 -38.86 -19.33
CA VAL A 68 -20.10 -39.09 -20.76
C VAL A 68 -21.09 -38.19 -21.49
N THR A 69 -20.65 -37.51 -22.57
CA THR A 69 -21.52 -36.60 -23.31
C THR A 69 -22.73 -37.29 -23.90
N THR A 70 -23.88 -36.58 -23.86
CA THR A 70 -25.13 -36.98 -24.45
C THR A 70 -25.09 -37.03 -25.99
N SER A 71 -26.18 -37.45 -26.64
CA SER A 71 -26.30 -37.39 -28.12
C SER A 71 -26.16 -35.98 -28.71
N THR A 72 -26.40 -34.96 -27.92
CA THR A 72 -26.19 -33.53 -28.29
C THR A 72 -24.82 -33.02 -27.96
N GLY A 73 -23.88 -33.85 -27.50
CA GLY A 73 -22.56 -33.47 -27.04
C GLY A 73 -22.54 -32.73 -25.70
N ALA A 74 -23.67 -32.59 -25.03
CA ALA A 74 -23.80 -31.82 -23.81
C ALA A 74 -23.26 -32.57 -22.58
N TYR A 75 -22.73 -31.79 -21.61
CA TYR A 75 -22.27 -32.25 -20.30
C TYR A 75 -22.54 -31.21 -19.22
N SER A 76 -22.58 -31.63 -17.92
CA SER A 76 -22.80 -30.74 -16.80
C SER A 76 -22.24 -31.32 -15.49
N PHE A 77 -21.38 -30.60 -14.82
CA PHE A 77 -20.85 -30.96 -13.50
C PHE A 77 -21.24 -29.92 -12.45
N SER A 78 -21.52 -30.40 -11.24
CA SER A 78 -21.92 -29.58 -10.11
C SER A 78 -21.04 -29.90 -8.89
N PHE A 79 -20.33 -28.91 -8.36
CA PHE A 79 -19.43 -29.04 -7.22
C PHE A 79 -19.91 -28.20 -6.05
N ASN A 80 -19.82 -28.75 -4.83
CA ASN A 80 -20.06 -27.99 -3.62
C ASN A 80 -18.77 -27.21 -3.28
N ILE A 81 -18.84 -25.89 -3.32
CA ILE A 81 -17.70 -24.99 -3.08
C ILE A 81 -18.13 -23.80 -2.22
N ASP A 82 -17.21 -23.24 -1.44
CA ASP A 82 -17.54 -22.16 -0.49
C ASP A 82 -17.63 -20.78 -1.15
N SER A 83 -16.85 -20.53 -2.22
CA SER A 83 -16.86 -19.23 -2.91
C SER A 83 -16.53 -19.36 -4.40
N THR A 84 -15.24 -19.50 -4.72
CA THR A 84 -14.72 -19.71 -6.08
C THR A 84 -13.78 -20.90 -6.08
N SER A 85 -13.79 -21.69 -7.15
CA SER A 85 -12.86 -22.79 -7.37
C SER A 85 -12.55 -22.92 -8.85
N THR A 86 -11.54 -23.72 -9.14
CA THR A 86 -11.15 -24.04 -10.51
C THR A 86 -11.38 -25.53 -10.76
N VAL A 87 -11.94 -25.84 -11.93
CA VAL A 87 -12.17 -27.22 -12.39
C VAL A 87 -11.33 -27.47 -13.62
N VAL A 88 -10.56 -28.54 -13.62
CA VAL A 88 -9.89 -29.08 -14.81
C VAL A 88 -10.79 -30.10 -15.46
N LEU A 89 -11.18 -29.85 -16.70
CA LEU A 89 -12.00 -30.73 -17.52
C LEU A 89 -11.09 -31.45 -18.51
N SER A 90 -11.04 -32.77 -18.48
CA SER A 90 -10.27 -33.59 -19.42
C SER A 90 -11.23 -34.43 -20.27
N PHE A 91 -11.14 -34.31 -21.59
CA PHE A 91 -12.04 -34.90 -22.58
C PHE A 91 -11.32 -35.99 -23.34
N HIS A 92 -11.91 -37.19 -23.34
CA HIS A 92 -11.37 -38.38 -24.01
C HIS A 92 -12.45 -39.12 -24.82
N ILE A 93 -12.15 -39.46 -26.06
CA ILE A 93 -12.93 -40.37 -26.91
C ILE A 93 -11.99 -41.02 -27.91
N SER A 94 -12.17 -42.34 -28.19
CA SER A 94 -11.35 -43.07 -29.14
C SER A 94 -11.42 -42.44 -30.55
N GLY A 95 -10.25 -42.27 -31.19
CA GLY A 95 -10.16 -41.67 -32.52
C GLY A 95 -10.06 -40.14 -32.56
N TRP A 96 -10.04 -39.50 -31.40
CA TRP A 96 -9.93 -38.06 -31.23
C TRP A 96 -8.72 -37.73 -30.34
N ARG A 97 -8.27 -36.48 -30.40
CA ARG A 97 -7.22 -35.98 -29.50
C ARG A 97 -7.82 -35.65 -28.16
N ASP A 98 -7.18 -36.13 -27.11
CA ASP A 98 -7.52 -35.77 -25.76
C ASP A 98 -7.29 -34.25 -25.58
N THR A 99 -8.24 -33.59 -24.95
CA THR A 99 -8.24 -32.13 -24.74
C THR A 99 -8.50 -31.85 -23.27
N SER A 100 -7.83 -30.86 -22.71
CA SER A 100 -8.08 -30.41 -21.35
C SER A 100 -8.31 -28.91 -21.33
N VAL A 101 -9.28 -28.47 -20.51
CA VAL A 101 -9.64 -27.05 -20.33
C VAL A 101 -9.79 -26.76 -18.85
N VAL A 102 -9.35 -25.61 -18.43
CA VAL A 102 -9.49 -25.10 -17.07
C VAL A 102 -10.63 -24.10 -17.02
N ALA A 103 -11.57 -24.28 -16.10
CA ALA A 103 -12.75 -23.44 -15.96
C ALA A 103 -12.89 -22.92 -14.51
N PRO A 104 -13.03 -21.61 -14.30
CA PRO A 104 -13.40 -21.08 -12.99
C PRO A 104 -14.88 -21.32 -12.73
N ILE A 105 -15.23 -21.78 -11.51
CA ILE A 105 -16.60 -21.92 -11.04
C ILE A 105 -16.81 -21.09 -9.78
N ARG A 106 -18.04 -20.58 -9.60
CA ARG A 106 -18.42 -19.78 -8.44
C ARG A 106 -19.65 -20.37 -7.77
N ALA A 107 -19.65 -20.35 -6.44
CA ALA A 107 -20.80 -20.79 -5.66
C ALA A 107 -22.04 -19.93 -5.96
N ASN A 108 -23.17 -20.60 -6.20
CA ASN A 108 -24.47 -19.95 -6.42
C ASN A 108 -24.51 -18.90 -7.55
N ALA A 109 -23.57 -18.98 -8.50
CA ALA A 109 -23.53 -18.15 -9.70
C ALA A 109 -24.19 -18.85 -10.90
N THR A 110 -24.38 -18.13 -12.00
CA THR A 110 -24.75 -18.72 -13.29
C THR A 110 -23.73 -19.77 -13.71
N PRO A 111 -24.14 -20.90 -14.32
CA PRO A 111 -23.22 -21.93 -14.78
C PRO A 111 -22.12 -21.35 -15.69
N THR A 112 -20.87 -21.76 -15.45
CA THR A 112 -19.78 -21.48 -16.36
C THR A 112 -19.95 -22.34 -17.62
N VAL A 113 -20.10 -21.73 -18.78
CA VAL A 113 -20.27 -22.45 -20.06
C VAL A 113 -18.89 -22.61 -20.70
N VAL A 114 -18.50 -23.86 -20.97
CA VAL A 114 -17.24 -24.24 -21.61
C VAL A 114 -17.55 -25.17 -22.81
N ASN A 115 -17.55 -24.58 -23.99
CA ASN A 115 -17.70 -25.38 -25.21
C ASN A 115 -16.31 -25.80 -25.70
N VAL A 116 -16.18 -27.09 -26.06
CA VAL A 116 -14.90 -27.68 -26.46
C VAL A 116 -14.99 -28.27 -27.84
N SER A 117 -14.07 -27.93 -28.73
CA SER A 117 -13.93 -28.52 -30.04
C SER A 117 -12.78 -29.53 -30.04
N MET A 118 -13.04 -30.79 -30.29
CA MET A 118 -12.04 -31.86 -30.37
C MET A 118 -11.63 -32.12 -31.80
N ALA A 119 -10.31 -32.27 -32.01
CA ALA A 119 -9.75 -32.66 -33.31
C ALA A 119 -9.75 -34.17 -33.47
N ARG A 120 -10.13 -34.67 -34.65
CA ARG A 120 -9.93 -36.11 -35.00
C ARG A 120 -8.43 -36.40 -35.00
N ARG A 121 -8.05 -37.57 -34.49
CA ARG A 121 -6.73 -38.12 -34.78
C ARG A 121 -6.70 -38.37 -36.30
N SER A 122 -5.94 -37.57 -37.02
CA SER A 122 -5.73 -37.76 -38.45
C SER A 122 -5.22 -39.18 -38.64
N GLN A 123 -6.01 -40.03 -39.36
CA GLN A 123 -5.50 -41.30 -39.86
C GLN A 123 -4.54 -40.96 -40.98
N ILE A 124 -3.29 -40.64 -40.66
CA ILE A 124 -2.20 -40.81 -41.60
C ILE A 124 -2.07 -42.32 -41.72
N SER A 125 -2.38 -42.82 -42.91
CA SER A 125 -2.17 -44.20 -43.32
C SER A 125 -0.68 -44.57 -43.19
N GLY A 126 -0.33 -45.21 -42.07
CA GLY A 126 1.03 -45.52 -41.64
C GLY A 126 1.14 -45.26 -40.15
N GLY A 127 0.99 -46.30 -39.32
CA GLY A 127 0.94 -46.27 -37.85
C GLY A 127 1.96 -45.31 -37.23
N GLY A 128 1.58 -44.05 -37.03
CA GLY A 128 2.44 -43.06 -36.49
C GLY A 128 1.79 -42.44 -35.25
N GLY A 129 2.27 -42.78 -34.05
CA GLY A 129 2.24 -41.96 -32.87
C GLY A 129 2.91 -40.59 -33.15
N SER A 130 2.99 -39.70 -32.15
CA SER A 130 3.80 -38.49 -32.26
C SER A 130 5.22 -38.86 -32.70
N GLY A 131 5.91 -37.94 -33.36
CA GLY A 131 7.35 -38.04 -33.63
C GLY A 131 8.20 -37.84 -32.36
N ILE A 132 9.51 -37.93 -32.53
CA ILE A 132 10.49 -37.63 -31.48
C ILE A 132 10.34 -36.18 -31.03
N ALA A 133 10.48 -35.93 -29.72
CA ALA A 133 10.43 -34.60 -29.12
C ALA A 133 11.38 -33.61 -29.82
N GLN A 134 10.88 -32.44 -30.19
CA GLN A 134 11.63 -31.39 -30.89
C GLN A 134 11.60 -30.04 -30.19
N THR A 135 10.49 -29.68 -29.54
CA THR A 135 10.32 -28.37 -28.90
C THR A 135 9.62 -28.50 -27.56
N ILE A 136 9.90 -27.55 -26.66
CA ILE A 136 9.28 -27.44 -25.34
C ILE A 136 8.56 -26.09 -25.32
N ALA A 137 7.24 -26.08 -25.08
CA ALA A 137 6.41 -24.89 -25.01
C ALA A 137 5.82 -24.74 -23.61
N PHE A 138 5.78 -23.53 -23.07
CA PHE A 138 5.03 -23.21 -21.86
C PHE A 138 3.56 -22.97 -22.22
N LEU A 139 2.64 -23.65 -21.52
CA LEU A 139 1.21 -23.50 -21.75
C LEU A 139 0.56 -22.50 -20.81
N GLY A 140 1.03 -22.42 -19.56
CA GLY A 140 0.43 -21.50 -18.60
C GLY A 140 0.74 -21.82 -17.13
N ALA A 141 0.36 -20.87 -16.29
CA ALA A 141 0.40 -20.95 -14.83
C ALA A 141 -1.03 -20.83 -14.27
N SER A 142 -1.37 -21.59 -13.24
CA SER A 142 -2.68 -21.52 -12.60
C SER A 142 -2.55 -21.67 -11.08
N PRO A 143 -2.82 -20.59 -10.31
CA PRO A 143 -3.13 -19.22 -10.72
C PRO A 143 -1.91 -18.52 -11.38
N PRO A 144 -2.09 -17.45 -12.15
CA PRO A 144 -0.97 -16.75 -12.82
C PRO A 144 -0.07 -15.97 -11.86
N GLU A 145 -0.59 -15.59 -10.70
CA GLU A 145 0.10 -14.86 -9.63
C GLU A 145 -0.16 -15.57 -8.30
N ILE A 146 0.80 -15.50 -7.38
CA ILE A 146 0.71 -16.12 -6.06
C ILE A 146 1.16 -15.12 -4.99
N ALA A 147 0.70 -15.33 -3.75
CA ALA A 147 1.08 -14.52 -2.60
C ALA A 147 2.30 -15.11 -1.88
N VAL A 148 3.03 -14.29 -1.13
CA VAL A 148 4.09 -14.75 -0.23
C VAL A 148 3.52 -15.70 0.83
N LYS A 149 4.35 -16.58 1.33
CA LYS A 149 3.99 -17.62 2.29
C LYS A 149 3.44 -17.08 3.61
N GLY A 150 2.32 -17.65 4.08
CA GLY A 150 1.77 -17.46 5.42
C GLY A 150 1.01 -16.15 5.65
N VAL A 151 0.62 -15.44 4.59
CA VAL A 151 -0.07 -14.13 4.68
C VAL A 151 -1.48 -14.13 4.07
N GLY A 152 -2.00 -15.32 3.77
CA GLY A 152 -3.26 -15.49 3.03
C GLY A 152 -3.10 -15.36 1.52
N GLY A 153 -4.02 -15.95 0.77
CA GLY A 153 -3.93 -16.06 -0.68
C GLY A 153 -3.37 -17.40 -1.15
N SER A 154 -3.19 -17.56 -2.45
CA SER A 154 -2.60 -18.77 -3.01
C SER A 154 -1.08 -18.70 -2.90
N GLU A 155 -0.47 -19.64 -2.19
CA GLU A 155 0.98 -19.72 -2.01
C GLU A 155 1.66 -20.58 -3.07
N THR A 156 0.88 -21.21 -3.96
CA THR A 156 1.37 -22.13 -4.99
C THR A 156 0.71 -21.87 -6.32
N THR A 157 1.46 -22.12 -7.40
CA THR A 157 0.93 -22.14 -8.76
C THR A 157 1.39 -23.40 -9.48
N THR A 158 0.50 -23.96 -10.27
CA THR A 158 0.80 -25.08 -11.15
C THR A 158 1.25 -24.55 -12.50
N LEU A 159 2.44 -24.97 -12.93
CA LEU A 159 3.03 -24.61 -14.21
C LEU A 159 2.95 -25.83 -15.14
N THR A 160 2.51 -25.60 -16.37
CA THR A 160 2.35 -26.65 -17.39
C THR A 160 3.20 -26.34 -18.62
N TRP A 161 4.02 -27.29 -19.02
CA TRP A 161 4.75 -27.30 -20.28
C TRP A 161 4.24 -28.42 -21.17
N GLU A 162 4.36 -28.25 -22.48
CA GLU A 162 4.03 -29.24 -23.47
C GLU A 162 5.24 -29.46 -24.37
N VAL A 163 5.58 -30.73 -24.58
CA VAL A 163 6.62 -31.13 -25.50
C VAL A 163 5.99 -31.53 -26.82
N ARG A 164 6.53 -31.03 -27.92
CA ARG A 164 6.00 -31.24 -29.27
C ARG A 164 7.07 -31.84 -30.18
N ASP A 165 6.60 -32.61 -31.15
CA ASP A 165 7.42 -33.15 -32.26
C ASP A 165 7.68 -32.10 -33.35
N SER A 166 8.33 -32.50 -34.45
CA SER A 166 8.65 -31.65 -35.61
C SER A 166 7.41 -31.14 -36.38
N LEU A 167 6.26 -31.78 -36.19
CA LEU A 167 4.96 -31.37 -36.78
C LEU A 167 4.16 -30.50 -35.85
N GLY A 168 4.70 -30.19 -34.66
CA GLY A 168 3.99 -29.42 -33.62
C GLY A 168 2.96 -30.22 -32.84
N LEU A 169 2.96 -31.54 -32.97
CA LEU A 169 2.08 -32.44 -32.24
C LEU A 169 2.64 -32.73 -30.84
N PRO A 170 1.80 -32.72 -29.77
CA PRO A 170 2.24 -33.17 -28.46
C PRO A 170 2.78 -34.59 -28.51
N VAL A 171 3.92 -34.85 -27.84
CA VAL A 171 4.52 -36.19 -27.80
C VAL A 171 3.61 -37.15 -27.03
N ASP A 172 3.59 -38.41 -27.48
CA ASP A 172 2.88 -39.49 -26.79
C ASP A 172 3.80 -40.23 -25.79
N VAL A 173 3.29 -41.28 -25.17
CA VAL A 173 4.03 -42.08 -24.17
C VAL A 173 5.27 -42.76 -24.74
N SER A 174 5.25 -43.13 -26.05
CA SER A 174 6.40 -43.78 -26.68
C SER A 174 7.54 -42.83 -26.98
N HIS A 175 7.24 -41.55 -27.04
CA HIS A 175 8.21 -40.45 -27.25
C HIS A 175 8.29 -39.50 -26.05
N SER A 176 7.87 -39.98 -24.86
CA SER A 176 7.96 -39.19 -23.63
C SER A 176 9.42 -38.81 -23.31
N ILE A 177 9.62 -37.60 -22.83
CA ILE A 177 10.91 -37.13 -22.36
C ILE A 177 10.83 -36.61 -20.93
N GLN A 178 11.95 -36.59 -20.28
CA GLN A 178 12.08 -36.01 -18.93
C GLN A 178 12.46 -34.54 -19.06
N LEU A 179 11.73 -33.68 -18.36
CA LEU A 179 12.06 -32.26 -18.19
C LEU A 179 12.60 -32.00 -16.79
N THR A 180 13.67 -31.23 -16.73
CA THR A 180 14.24 -30.71 -15.48
C THR A 180 13.86 -29.23 -15.36
N PHE A 181 13.32 -28.83 -14.22
CA PHE A 181 12.89 -27.47 -13.91
C PHE A 181 13.84 -26.80 -12.93
N THR A 182 14.22 -25.56 -13.22
CA THR A 182 15.10 -24.75 -12.39
C THR A 182 14.57 -23.34 -12.21
N ILE A 183 14.83 -22.76 -11.05
CA ILE A 183 14.65 -21.31 -10.83
C ILE A 183 15.91 -20.62 -11.36
N ALA A 184 15.76 -19.87 -12.47
CA ALA A 184 16.85 -19.10 -13.05
C ALA A 184 17.14 -17.83 -12.24
N SER A 185 16.11 -17.21 -11.68
CA SER A 185 16.19 -16.10 -10.71
C SER A 185 14.90 -16.00 -9.91
N GLY A 186 15.01 -15.44 -8.71
CA GLY A 186 13.87 -15.24 -7.81
C GLY A 186 14.20 -14.24 -6.71
N PRO A 187 13.21 -13.84 -5.89
CA PRO A 187 13.39 -12.88 -4.80
C PRO A 187 14.26 -13.41 -3.64
N GLY A 188 14.54 -14.73 -3.59
CA GLY A 188 15.39 -15.34 -2.56
C GLY A 188 14.71 -15.45 -1.19
N GLY A 189 13.39 -15.63 -1.17
CA GLY A 189 12.58 -15.79 0.03
C GLY A 189 12.35 -17.24 0.45
N GLY A 190 12.97 -18.21 -0.22
CA GLY A 190 12.78 -19.65 0.01
C GLY A 190 11.70 -20.25 -0.89
N GLU A 191 11.43 -19.64 -2.05
CA GLU A 191 10.61 -20.22 -3.11
C GLU A 191 11.28 -21.48 -3.68
N PHE A 192 10.46 -22.47 -4.06
CA PHE A 192 10.95 -23.73 -4.58
C PHE A 192 9.99 -24.39 -5.59
N LEU A 193 10.55 -25.30 -6.38
CA LEU A 193 9.82 -26.10 -7.38
C LEU A 193 9.61 -27.53 -6.87
N SER A 194 8.44 -28.11 -7.13
CA SER A 194 8.18 -29.50 -6.79
C SER A 194 7.15 -30.14 -7.76
N PRO A 195 7.47 -31.29 -8.38
CA PRO A 195 8.81 -31.89 -8.49
C PRO A 195 9.72 -31.09 -9.43
N THR A 196 11.03 -31.20 -9.26
CA THR A 196 12.03 -30.56 -10.14
C THR A 196 12.31 -31.33 -11.42
N VAL A 197 11.87 -32.58 -11.49
CA VAL A 197 12.03 -33.45 -12.67
C VAL A 197 10.72 -34.16 -12.94
N VAL A 198 10.20 -34.04 -14.17
CA VAL A 198 8.92 -34.62 -14.60
C VAL A 198 9.06 -35.24 -15.97
N THR A 199 8.57 -36.46 -16.13
CA THR A 199 8.40 -37.11 -17.44
C THR A 199 7.06 -36.67 -18.04
N THR A 200 7.03 -36.34 -19.32
CA THR A 200 5.79 -35.97 -20.03
C THR A 200 4.75 -37.08 -19.94
N ASN A 201 3.50 -36.67 -19.74
CA ASN A 201 2.35 -37.57 -19.66
C ASN A 201 1.86 -38.04 -21.09
N THR A 202 0.75 -38.74 -21.14
CA THR A 202 0.14 -39.27 -22.39
C THR A 202 -0.24 -38.21 -23.42
N VAL A 203 -0.32 -36.94 -23.01
CA VAL A 203 -0.64 -35.77 -23.88
C VAL A 203 0.54 -34.85 -24.07
N GLY A 204 1.77 -35.34 -23.80
CA GLY A 204 3.00 -34.58 -23.98
C GLY A 204 3.24 -33.49 -22.95
N GLN A 205 2.49 -33.46 -21.83
CA GLN A 205 2.60 -32.40 -20.83
C GLN A 205 3.46 -32.80 -19.64
N ALA A 206 4.24 -31.86 -19.14
CA ALA A 206 4.92 -31.93 -17.86
C ALA A 206 4.38 -30.83 -16.94
N ILE A 207 3.93 -31.23 -15.77
CA ILE A 207 3.24 -30.36 -14.80
C ILE A 207 4.05 -30.35 -13.51
N MET A 208 4.32 -29.15 -13.00
CA MET A 208 5.02 -28.97 -11.73
C MET A 208 4.42 -27.79 -10.96
N THR A 209 4.75 -27.69 -9.68
CA THR A 209 4.28 -26.63 -8.78
C THR A 209 5.43 -25.74 -8.37
N LEU A 210 5.24 -24.43 -8.46
CA LEU A 210 6.05 -23.42 -7.80
C LEU A 210 5.36 -23.06 -6.49
N SER A 211 6.11 -23.12 -5.39
CA SER A 211 5.70 -22.63 -4.06
C SER A 211 6.42 -21.34 -3.75
N SER A 212 5.69 -20.37 -3.19
CA SER A 212 6.24 -19.09 -2.81
C SER A 212 7.12 -19.17 -1.54
N GLY A 213 8.02 -18.21 -1.42
CA GLY A 213 8.77 -17.91 -0.21
C GLY A 213 8.17 -16.73 0.55
N THR A 214 9.00 -16.07 1.36
CA THR A 214 8.62 -14.94 2.22
C THR A 214 8.89 -13.57 1.58
N ARG A 215 9.46 -13.52 0.37
CA ARG A 215 9.77 -12.28 -0.35
C ARG A 215 8.92 -12.16 -1.61
N ALA A 216 8.31 -10.99 -1.78
CA ALA A 216 7.62 -10.62 -3.00
C ALA A 216 8.60 -10.32 -4.14
N GLY A 217 8.19 -10.60 -5.37
CA GLY A 217 8.99 -10.35 -6.55
C GLY A 217 8.72 -11.33 -7.68
N VAL A 218 9.54 -11.28 -8.72
CA VAL A 218 9.38 -12.13 -9.90
C VAL A 218 10.29 -13.34 -9.82
N VAL A 219 9.70 -14.54 -9.93
CA VAL A 219 10.42 -15.79 -10.11
C VAL A 219 10.50 -16.12 -11.59
N GLN A 220 11.67 -16.51 -12.07
CA GLN A 220 11.92 -16.98 -13.43
C GLN A 220 12.17 -18.48 -13.41
N VAL A 221 11.30 -19.26 -14.05
CA VAL A 221 11.38 -20.71 -14.13
C VAL A 221 11.76 -21.14 -15.53
N MET A 222 12.69 -22.06 -15.65
CA MET A 222 13.13 -22.64 -16.92
C MET A 222 12.88 -24.15 -16.91
N ALA A 223 12.51 -24.69 -18.07
CA ALA A 223 12.44 -26.12 -18.32
C ALA A 223 13.58 -26.52 -19.28
N THR A 224 14.27 -27.59 -18.97
CA THR A 224 15.35 -28.16 -19.82
C THR A 224 15.03 -29.62 -20.08
N GLY A 225 15.18 -30.05 -21.32
CA GLY A 225 14.99 -31.44 -21.74
C GLY A 225 15.83 -31.82 -22.93
N THR A 226 16.05 -33.12 -23.17
CA THR A 226 16.74 -33.63 -24.34
C THR A 226 15.74 -33.95 -25.42
N VAL A 227 15.86 -33.26 -26.54
CA VAL A 227 15.03 -33.42 -27.75
C VAL A 227 15.90 -33.95 -28.91
N ALA A 228 15.32 -34.18 -30.08
CA ALA A 228 16.04 -34.75 -31.23
C ALA A 228 17.30 -33.95 -31.64
N SER A 229 17.28 -32.64 -31.47
CA SER A 229 18.38 -31.71 -31.78
C SER A 229 19.44 -31.59 -30.64
N GLY A 230 19.25 -32.27 -29.51
CA GLY A 230 20.10 -32.18 -28.31
C GLY A 230 19.38 -31.61 -27.12
N THR A 231 20.13 -31.13 -26.12
CA THR A 231 19.54 -30.52 -24.93
C THR A 231 19.06 -29.09 -25.23
N VAL A 232 17.79 -28.83 -24.94
CA VAL A 232 17.12 -27.55 -25.16
C VAL A 232 16.57 -27.02 -23.84
N SER A 233 16.78 -25.73 -23.58
CA SER A 233 16.17 -25.00 -22.47
C SER A 233 15.15 -23.98 -23.01
N THR A 234 14.04 -23.82 -22.30
CA THR A 234 13.05 -22.79 -22.63
C THR A 234 13.56 -21.40 -22.28
N ALA A 235 12.95 -20.36 -22.87
CA ALA A 235 13.06 -19.02 -22.29
C ALA A 235 12.48 -19.02 -20.86
N PRO A 236 13.04 -18.18 -19.94
CA PRO A 236 12.53 -18.09 -18.59
C PRO A 236 11.07 -17.62 -18.56
N VAL A 237 10.22 -18.36 -17.88
CA VAL A 237 8.82 -17.99 -17.60
C VAL A 237 8.77 -17.18 -16.31
N ARG A 238 8.06 -16.05 -16.32
CA ARG A 238 7.95 -15.13 -15.20
C ARG A 238 6.66 -15.40 -14.43
N ILE A 239 6.79 -15.59 -13.11
CA ILE A 239 5.67 -15.70 -12.17
C ILE A 239 5.85 -14.62 -11.13
N VAL A 240 4.79 -13.88 -10.84
CA VAL A 240 4.76 -12.84 -9.80
C VAL A 240 4.40 -13.46 -8.47
N ILE A 241 5.18 -13.14 -7.45
CA ILE A 241 4.86 -13.39 -6.04
C ILE A 241 4.53 -12.04 -5.43
N ASP A 242 3.27 -11.81 -5.11
CA ASP A 242 2.78 -10.57 -4.49
C ASP A 242 3.03 -10.56 -2.98
N GLY A 243 3.13 -9.35 -2.42
CA GLY A 243 3.12 -9.13 -0.98
C GLY A 243 1.80 -9.58 -0.35
N GLY A 244 1.83 -9.79 0.95
CA GLY A 244 0.68 -10.24 1.71
C GLY A 244 -0.27 -9.13 2.13
N PHE A 245 -1.18 -9.47 3.05
CA PHE A 245 -2.06 -8.50 3.67
C PHE A 245 -1.28 -7.51 4.55
N PRO A 246 -1.79 -6.27 4.71
CA PRO A 246 -1.24 -5.29 5.64
C PRO A 246 -1.00 -5.86 7.04
N ASP A 247 0.17 -5.56 7.62
CA ASP A 247 0.57 -5.97 8.95
C ASP A 247 0.77 -4.76 9.86
N GLN A 248 0.36 -4.86 11.14
CA GLN A 248 0.42 -3.76 12.10
C GLN A 248 1.85 -3.28 12.39
N ALA A 249 2.84 -4.18 12.36
CA ALA A 249 4.23 -3.84 12.63
C ALA A 249 4.90 -3.11 11.44
N HIS A 250 4.28 -3.17 10.27
CA HIS A 250 4.80 -2.60 9.03
C HIS A 250 3.83 -1.58 8.40
N PHE A 251 3.08 -0.89 9.26
CA PHE A 251 2.15 0.17 8.87
C PHE A 251 2.56 1.47 9.54
N THR A 252 2.88 2.50 8.77
CA THR A 252 3.36 3.78 9.30
C THR A 252 2.74 4.94 8.56
N VAL A 253 2.21 5.92 9.32
CA VAL A 253 1.78 7.23 8.82
C VAL A 253 2.84 8.29 9.11
N ALA A 254 3.14 9.15 8.13
CA ALA A 254 4.16 10.18 8.24
C ALA A 254 3.80 11.45 7.46
N ALA A 255 4.31 12.58 7.93
CA ALA A 255 4.33 13.86 7.21
C ALA A 255 5.77 14.31 6.98
N HIS A 256 6.00 15.18 6.01
CA HIS A 256 7.33 15.76 5.80
C HIS A 256 7.77 16.58 7.01
N ASN A 257 6.86 17.38 7.58
CA ASN A 257 7.03 18.09 8.83
C ASN A 257 5.86 17.80 9.76
N TYR A 258 6.12 17.73 11.05
CA TYR A 258 5.10 17.51 12.09
C TYR A 258 4.60 18.83 12.68
N ASN A 259 5.38 19.92 12.55
CA ASN A 259 5.01 21.27 12.91
C ASN A 259 4.72 22.08 11.64
N LEU A 260 3.46 22.35 11.39
CA LEU A 260 2.96 23.00 10.19
C LEU A 260 2.58 24.46 10.47
N PRO A 261 3.06 25.45 9.68
CA PRO A 261 2.82 26.89 9.90
C PRO A 261 1.45 27.33 9.37
N ILE A 262 0.37 26.64 9.77
CA ILE A 262 -0.96 26.79 9.16
C ILE A 262 -2.08 27.10 10.14
N LEU A 263 -1.78 27.34 11.42
CA LEU A 263 -2.81 27.75 12.39
C LEU A 263 -3.39 29.10 12.00
N GLY A 264 -4.72 29.13 11.76
CA GLY A 264 -5.41 30.32 11.30
C GLY A 264 -5.35 30.57 9.78
N THR A 265 -4.65 29.71 9.03
CA THR A 265 -4.55 29.80 7.56
C THR A 265 -5.40 28.71 6.92
N MET A 266 -6.24 29.08 5.94
CA MET A 266 -7.11 28.15 5.21
C MET A 266 -6.56 27.80 3.83
N GLY A 267 -6.85 26.59 3.36
CA GLY A 267 -6.59 26.18 1.99
C GLY A 267 -5.11 25.79 1.70
N VAL A 268 -4.30 25.56 2.72
CA VAL A 268 -2.93 25.04 2.55
C VAL A 268 -2.98 23.53 2.46
N HIS A 269 -2.38 22.98 1.42
CA HIS A 269 -2.32 21.56 1.13
C HIS A 269 -1.06 20.93 1.71
N THR A 270 -1.20 19.86 2.47
CA THR A 270 -0.09 19.11 3.09
C THR A 270 -0.24 17.63 2.80
N PRO A 271 0.69 17.00 2.08
CA PRO A 271 0.63 15.57 1.82
C PRO A 271 0.96 14.76 3.08
N ILE A 272 0.09 13.80 3.39
CA ILE A 272 0.25 12.83 4.47
C ILE A 272 0.47 11.46 3.83
N SER A 273 1.61 10.87 4.07
CA SER A 273 2.03 9.62 3.47
C SER A 273 1.82 8.43 4.40
N VAL A 274 1.53 7.27 3.82
CA VAL A 274 1.50 5.98 4.52
C VAL A 274 2.36 4.99 3.76
N LEU A 275 3.15 4.23 4.49
CA LEU A 275 3.87 3.07 4.00
C LEU A 275 3.25 1.81 4.62
N VAL A 276 2.92 0.85 3.78
CA VAL A 276 2.25 -0.38 4.20
C VAL A 276 3.02 -1.59 3.70
N GLY A 277 3.44 -2.42 4.62
CA GLY A 277 4.07 -3.71 4.37
C GLY A 277 3.25 -4.87 4.93
N ASP A 278 3.55 -6.07 4.44
CA ASP A 278 3.09 -7.30 5.04
C ASP A 278 4.00 -7.69 6.23
N ARG A 279 3.68 -8.80 6.91
CA ARG A 279 4.47 -9.30 8.06
C ARG A 279 5.94 -9.62 7.76
N TRP A 280 6.32 -9.70 6.50
CA TRP A 280 7.68 -9.95 6.02
C TRP A 280 8.38 -8.70 5.49
N SER A 281 7.74 -7.53 5.66
CA SER A 281 8.20 -6.24 5.12
C SER A 281 8.17 -6.14 3.60
N ASN A 282 7.39 -6.98 2.90
CA ASN A 282 7.14 -6.75 1.49
C ASN A 282 6.10 -5.63 1.32
N PRO A 283 6.16 -4.82 0.25
CA PRO A 283 5.06 -3.94 -0.11
C PRO A 283 3.76 -4.74 -0.24
N VAL A 284 2.66 -4.23 0.29
CA VAL A 284 1.34 -4.84 0.06
C VAL A 284 0.93 -4.68 -1.40
N ALA A 285 -0.04 -5.48 -1.84
CA ALA A 285 -0.55 -5.40 -3.22
C ALA A 285 -0.99 -3.98 -3.57
N GLN A 286 -0.70 -3.57 -4.82
CA GLN A 286 -1.20 -2.32 -5.37
C GLN A 286 -2.72 -2.25 -5.27
N ASN A 287 -3.26 -1.03 -5.11
CA ASN A 287 -4.69 -0.77 -4.92
C ASN A 287 -5.26 -1.26 -3.57
N THR A 288 -4.42 -1.50 -2.57
CA THR A 288 -4.88 -1.68 -1.18
C THR A 288 -5.49 -0.37 -0.68
N ALA A 289 -6.74 -0.41 -0.20
CA ALA A 289 -7.46 0.77 0.25
C ALA A 289 -6.94 1.26 1.60
N LEU A 290 -6.63 2.55 1.69
CA LEU A 290 -6.22 3.27 2.89
C LEU A 290 -7.28 4.32 3.25
N TYR A 291 -7.65 4.39 4.51
CA TYR A 291 -8.63 5.33 5.03
C TYR A 291 -7.97 6.27 6.02
N PHE A 292 -8.09 7.57 5.76
CA PHE A 292 -7.52 8.62 6.60
C PHE A 292 -8.60 9.34 7.39
N SER A 293 -8.21 9.83 8.56
CA SER A 293 -9.01 10.73 9.39
C SER A 293 -8.11 11.75 10.08
N SER A 294 -8.64 12.93 10.32
CA SER A 294 -7.99 13.99 11.08
C SER A 294 -8.99 14.62 12.04
N SER A 295 -8.55 15.03 13.22
CA SER A 295 -9.41 15.78 14.16
C SER A 295 -9.47 17.28 13.83
N ALA A 296 -8.60 17.75 12.93
CA ALA A 296 -8.61 19.14 12.45
C ALA A 296 -8.36 19.21 10.94
N GLY A 297 -8.86 20.27 10.30
CA GLY A 297 -8.83 20.44 8.85
C GLY A 297 -9.69 19.43 8.10
N VAL A 298 -9.44 19.32 6.81
CA VAL A 298 -10.11 18.37 5.93
C VAL A 298 -9.06 17.47 5.30
N ILE A 299 -9.17 16.15 5.45
CA ILE A 299 -8.26 15.19 4.84
C ILE A 299 -8.97 14.34 3.80
N GLN A 300 -8.30 14.02 2.71
CA GLN A 300 -8.80 13.05 1.73
C GLN A 300 -9.02 11.71 2.43
N SER A 301 -10.28 11.28 2.54
CA SER A 301 -10.66 10.16 3.41
C SER A 301 -10.24 8.79 2.90
N LYS A 302 -9.97 8.63 1.59
CA LYS A 302 -9.63 7.37 0.96
C LYS A 302 -8.61 7.55 -0.15
N VAL A 303 -7.56 6.74 -0.11
CA VAL A 303 -6.57 6.61 -1.18
C VAL A 303 -6.23 5.13 -1.38
N PHE A 304 -5.42 4.83 -2.39
CA PHE A 304 -4.95 3.47 -2.69
C PHE A 304 -3.43 3.42 -2.70
N THR A 305 -2.86 2.28 -2.33
CA THR A 305 -1.42 2.05 -2.43
C THR A 305 -0.97 1.94 -3.89
N ASN A 306 0.25 2.41 -4.15
CA ASN A 306 1.00 2.09 -5.37
C ASN A 306 1.67 0.71 -5.25
N GLN A 307 2.48 0.34 -6.25
CA GLN A 307 3.24 -0.91 -6.28
C GLN A 307 4.29 -1.05 -5.16
N ASP A 308 4.71 0.07 -4.56
CA ASP A 308 5.68 0.11 -3.45
C ASP A 308 4.98 0.08 -2.08
N GLY A 309 3.68 -0.17 -2.02
CA GLY A 309 2.90 -0.15 -0.79
C GLY A 309 2.69 1.24 -0.19
N GLN A 310 2.89 2.31 -0.98
CA GLN A 310 2.76 3.69 -0.53
C GLN A 310 1.42 4.29 -0.95
N GLY A 311 0.84 5.10 -0.06
CA GLY A 311 -0.30 5.95 -0.35
C GLY A 311 -0.11 7.34 0.22
N SER A 312 -0.73 8.36 -0.39
CA SER A 312 -0.66 9.74 0.09
C SER A 312 -2.03 10.38 0.03
N ALA A 313 -2.46 10.96 1.14
CA ALA A 313 -3.68 11.75 1.26
C ALA A 313 -3.34 13.22 1.43
N ASP A 314 -4.17 14.09 0.90
CA ASP A 314 -4.01 15.53 1.03
C ASP A 314 -4.78 16.04 2.25
N LEU A 315 -4.07 16.67 3.20
CA LEU A 315 -4.63 17.41 4.32
C LEU A 315 -4.73 18.87 3.93
N ILE A 316 -5.93 19.44 3.99
CA ILE A 316 -6.20 20.84 3.68
C ILE A 316 -6.49 21.58 4.99
N SER A 317 -5.74 22.64 5.26
CA SER A 317 -5.97 23.48 6.43
C SER A 317 -7.31 24.23 6.34
N GLY A 318 -8.04 24.27 7.45
CA GLY A 318 -9.35 24.91 7.53
C GLY A 318 -10.12 24.49 8.77
N ASN A 319 -11.40 24.78 8.79
CA ASN A 319 -12.28 24.35 9.86
C ASN A 319 -12.58 22.83 9.80
N PRO A 320 -12.56 22.16 10.98
CA PRO A 320 -12.21 22.71 12.29
C PRO A 320 -10.71 22.93 12.45
N PHE A 321 -10.30 24.05 13.05
CA PHE A 321 -8.94 24.22 13.50
C PHE A 321 -8.69 23.35 14.75
N PRO A 322 -7.41 22.96 15.06
CA PRO A 322 -7.08 22.16 16.24
C PRO A 322 -7.16 22.97 17.54
N LEU A 323 -8.36 23.46 17.86
CA LEU A 323 -8.67 24.30 19.01
C LEU A 323 -9.82 23.68 19.80
N GLY A 324 -9.78 23.78 21.13
CA GLY A 324 -10.81 23.28 22.02
C GLY A 324 -11.05 21.78 21.84
N SER A 325 -12.26 21.38 21.48
CA SER A 325 -12.63 19.96 21.30
C SER A 325 -11.97 19.26 20.12
N HIS A 326 -11.38 20.00 19.20
CA HIS A 326 -10.65 19.48 18.03
C HIS A 326 -9.14 19.37 18.28
N ALA A 327 -8.66 19.91 19.38
CA ALA A 327 -7.29 19.76 19.84
C ALA A 327 -7.02 18.35 20.37
N ALA A 328 -5.75 17.94 20.36
CA ALA A 328 -5.33 16.69 20.99
C ALA A 328 -5.61 16.74 22.49
N PRO A 329 -6.22 15.70 23.07
CA PRO A 329 -6.55 15.69 24.49
C PRO A 329 -5.30 15.79 25.38
N VAL A 330 -5.41 16.57 26.45
CA VAL A 330 -4.33 16.73 27.42
C VAL A 330 -4.13 15.43 28.19
N ASN A 331 -2.98 14.80 28.07
CA ASN A 331 -2.64 13.54 28.74
C ASN A 331 -1.35 13.57 29.59
N GLY A 332 -0.70 14.72 29.70
CA GLY A 332 0.50 14.94 30.53
C GLY A 332 1.81 14.26 30.05
N LEU A 333 1.74 13.34 29.09
CA LEU A 333 2.89 12.57 28.59
C LEU A 333 3.36 12.98 27.20
N ARG A 334 2.47 13.61 26.42
CA ARG A 334 2.74 14.08 25.06
C ARG A 334 2.29 15.53 24.92
N PRO A 335 2.88 16.30 23.97
CA PRO A 335 2.33 17.60 23.60
C PRO A 335 0.85 17.49 23.30
N SER A 336 0.04 18.39 23.83
CA SER A 336 -1.42 18.33 23.77
C SER A 336 -2.02 19.70 23.98
N GLY A 337 -3.31 19.85 23.76
CA GLY A 337 -4.03 21.12 23.83
C GLY A 337 -4.12 21.82 22.47
N ASP A 338 -4.53 23.09 22.51
CA ASP A 338 -4.75 23.89 21.30
C ASP A 338 -3.50 23.90 20.39
N GLY A 339 -3.70 23.82 19.10
CA GLY A 339 -2.66 23.67 18.09
C GLY A 339 -2.28 22.22 17.76
N TYR A 340 -2.39 21.30 18.70
CA TYR A 340 -2.05 19.88 18.49
C TYR A 340 -3.28 19.08 18.06
N HIS A 341 -3.08 18.15 17.12
CA HIS A 341 -4.13 17.24 16.69
C HIS A 341 -3.56 15.92 16.14
N TYR A 342 -4.42 14.91 16.00
CA TYR A 342 -4.03 13.61 15.46
C TYR A 342 -4.50 13.43 14.03
N ILE A 343 -3.63 12.85 13.22
CA ILE A 343 -3.94 12.30 11.92
C ILE A 343 -3.77 10.80 12.04
N ALA A 344 -4.78 10.04 11.62
CA ALA A 344 -4.74 8.59 11.64
C ALA A 344 -5.00 8.03 10.24
N ALA A 345 -4.31 6.93 9.93
CA ALA A 345 -4.57 6.11 8.75
C ALA A 345 -4.90 4.69 9.19
N ARG A 346 -5.77 4.01 8.44
CA ARG A 346 -6.16 2.63 8.70
C ARG A 346 -6.38 1.87 7.40
N THR A 347 -6.21 0.57 7.48
CA THR A 347 -6.54 -0.39 6.44
C THR A 347 -7.03 -1.69 7.06
N VAL A 348 -7.28 -2.70 6.23
CA VAL A 348 -7.72 -4.02 6.66
C VAL A 348 -6.63 -5.03 6.36
N GLY A 349 -6.15 -5.69 7.39
CA GLY A 349 -5.19 -6.78 7.33
C GLY A 349 -5.84 -8.15 7.16
N GLN A 350 -5.05 -9.20 7.40
CA GLN A 350 -5.49 -10.59 7.32
C GLN A 350 -6.70 -10.85 8.23
N ALA A 351 -7.64 -11.66 7.77
CA ALA A 351 -8.87 -12.02 8.47
C ALA A 351 -9.76 -10.83 8.88
N GLY A 352 -9.67 -9.69 8.19
CA GLY A 352 -10.47 -8.51 8.47
C GLY A 352 -10.02 -7.69 9.68
N ILE A 353 -8.83 -7.96 10.23
CA ILE A 353 -8.27 -7.21 11.37
C ILE A 353 -7.94 -5.79 10.90
N SER A 354 -8.35 -4.79 11.70
CA SER A 354 -7.98 -3.40 11.46
C SER A 354 -6.51 -3.18 11.76
N VAL A 355 -5.78 -2.64 10.79
CA VAL A 355 -4.40 -2.17 10.89
C VAL A 355 -4.43 -0.65 10.84
N MET A 356 -3.82 0.02 11.83
CA MET A 356 -3.89 1.47 11.94
C MET A 356 -2.66 2.07 12.63
N ASP A 357 -2.35 3.30 12.26
CA ASP A 357 -1.36 4.13 12.93
C ASP A 357 -1.86 5.58 12.99
N SER A 358 -1.30 6.35 13.91
CA SER A 358 -1.61 7.76 14.07
C SER A 358 -0.39 8.57 14.46
N MET A 359 -0.32 9.79 13.95
CA MET A 359 0.72 10.75 14.30
C MET A 359 0.14 12.01 14.92
N LEU A 360 0.89 12.60 15.85
CA LEU A 360 0.61 13.91 16.40
C LEU A 360 1.22 14.99 15.51
N VAL A 361 0.44 16.00 15.19
CA VAL A 361 0.85 17.17 14.38
C VAL A 361 0.55 18.43 15.17
N LEU A 362 1.41 19.43 15.02
CA LEU A 362 1.22 20.78 15.52
C LEU A 362 0.91 21.73 14.36
N TRP A 363 -0.16 22.49 14.47
CA TRP A 363 -0.36 23.69 13.65
C TRP A 363 0.11 24.89 14.44
N SER A 364 1.24 25.47 14.05
CA SER A 364 1.78 26.69 14.67
C SER A 364 1.29 27.95 13.92
N GLY A 365 1.15 29.04 14.69
CA GLY A 365 0.68 30.32 14.20
C GLY A 365 1.82 31.25 13.79
N ALA A 366 1.50 32.53 13.65
CA ALA A 366 2.47 33.59 13.28
C ALA A 366 3.58 33.74 14.31
N SER A 367 4.75 34.12 13.83
CA SER A 367 5.94 34.34 14.67
C SER A 367 5.78 35.54 15.63
N ILE A 368 6.04 35.34 16.91
CA ILE A 368 6.01 36.35 17.97
C ILE A 368 7.33 36.28 18.76
N ILE A 369 7.93 37.45 19.02
CA ILE A 369 9.05 37.62 19.96
C ILE A 369 8.49 38.24 21.24
N SER A 370 8.70 37.58 22.39
CA SER A 370 8.16 38.01 23.67
C SER A 370 9.14 37.76 24.83
N SER A 371 8.76 38.16 26.02
CA SER A 371 9.51 37.91 27.26
C SER A 371 10.99 38.29 27.19
N PHE A 372 11.32 39.38 26.46
CA PHE A 372 12.67 39.84 26.33
C PHE A 372 13.15 40.47 27.66
N ALA A 373 14.25 39.97 28.22
CA ALA A 373 14.79 40.43 29.50
C ALA A 373 16.31 40.36 29.53
N PRO A 374 16.97 41.45 30.03
CA PRO A 374 16.39 42.74 30.39
C PRO A 374 15.94 43.54 29.17
N THR A 375 15.08 44.54 29.34
CA THR A 375 14.54 45.41 28.28
C THR A 375 15.40 46.62 27.94
N THR A 376 16.46 46.86 28.71
CA THR A 376 17.48 47.89 28.49
C THR A 376 18.83 47.36 28.95
N PHE A 377 19.92 47.99 28.52
CA PHE A 377 21.26 47.56 28.92
C PHE A 377 22.20 48.75 29.07
N ASN A 378 23.19 48.58 29.96
CA ASN A 378 24.31 49.49 30.15
C ASN A 378 25.53 48.61 30.41
N ILE A 379 26.33 48.36 29.36
CA ILE A 379 27.48 47.46 29.40
C ILE A 379 28.74 48.26 29.68
N PRO A 380 29.44 47.99 30.81
CA PRO A 380 30.67 48.66 31.11
C PRO A 380 31.80 48.26 30.16
N ASN A 381 32.87 49.08 30.07
CA ASN A 381 34.04 48.71 29.29
C ASN A 381 34.56 47.30 29.66
N ALA A 382 34.93 46.52 28.68
CA ALA A 382 35.29 45.10 28.77
C ALA A 382 34.18 44.21 29.37
N GLY A 383 32.96 44.72 29.51
CA GLY A 383 31.84 44.02 30.11
C GLY A 383 30.97 43.25 29.10
N SER A 384 29.97 42.59 29.64
CA SER A 384 28.97 41.89 28.84
C SER A 384 27.67 41.70 29.58
N GLN A 385 26.58 41.52 28.85
CA GLN A 385 25.27 41.26 29.39
C GLN A 385 24.56 40.17 28.60
N SER A 386 23.91 39.23 29.31
CA SER A 386 23.07 38.19 28.70
C SER A 386 21.64 38.65 28.69
N PHE A 387 20.94 38.24 27.63
CA PHE A 387 19.50 38.47 27.41
C PHE A 387 18.83 37.17 27.20
N THR A 388 17.62 37.05 27.67
CA THR A 388 16.70 35.93 27.40
C THR A 388 15.49 36.44 26.65
N PHE A 389 14.96 35.64 25.74
CA PHE A 389 13.75 35.97 25.00
C PHE A 389 13.02 34.69 24.54
N THR A 390 11.76 34.85 24.20
CA THR A 390 10.91 33.79 23.69
C THR A 390 10.57 34.08 22.23
N VAL A 391 10.72 33.07 21.36
CA VAL A 391 10.25 33.07 19.98
C VAL A 391 9.26 31.91 19.85
N ALA A 392 7.99 32.23 19.67
CA ALA A 392 6.90 31.26 19.64
C ALA A 392 5.72 31.83 18.85
N ASP A 393 4.67 31.05 18.66
CA ASP A 393 3.38 31.60 18.25
C ASP A 393 2.59 32.19 19.43
N ALA A 394 1.36 32.63 19.17
CA ALA A 394 0.50 33.21 20.21
C ALA A 394 0.07 32.22 21.30
N LEU A 395 0.13 30.93 21.03
CA LEU A 395 -0.18 29.84 21.97
C LEU A 395 1.09 29.34 22.72
N GLY A 396 2.26 29.89 22.41
CA GLY A 396 3.53 29.48 23.01
C GLY A 396 4.18 28.27 22.34
N HIS A 397 3.73 27.87 21.14
CA HIS A 397 4.27 26.74 20.42
C HIS A 397 5.58 27.10 19.69
N PRO A 398 6.47 26.11 19.47
CA PRO A 398 7.62 26.29 18.62
C PRO A 398 7.20 26.59 17.18
N LEU A 399 8.01 27.39 16.48
CA LEU A 399 7.80 27.71 15.07
C LEU A 399 8.30 26.55 14.20
N SER A 400 7.83 26.49 12.98
CA SER A 400 8.13 25.41 12.02
C SER A 400 9.61 25.36 11.64
N ALA A 401 10.04 24.18 11.18
CA ALA A 401 11.36 23.95 10.63
C ALA A 401 11.74 24.97 9.54
N GLY A 402 13.01 25.33 9.48
CA GLY A 402 13.52 26.33 8.55
C GLY A 402 13.31 27.79 8.99
N THR A 403 12.63 28.03 10.13
CA THR A 403 12.59 29.37 10.72
C THR A 403 13.99 29.76 11.20
N THR A 404 14.46 30.91 10.76
CA THR A 404 15.74 31.48 11.16
C THR A 404 15.53 32.54 12.23
N ILE A 405 16.36 32.50 13.26
CA ILE A 405 16.44 33.52 14.30
C ILE A 405 17.84 34.10 14.21
N SER A 406 17.95 35.41 14.08
CA SER A 406 19.24 36.12 14.12
C SER A 406 19.18 37.26 15.11
N VAL A 407 20.33 37.53 15.73
CA VAL A 407 20.52 38.62 16.69
C VAL A 407 21.68 39.47 16.22
N ILE A 408 21.43 40.75 16.03
CA ILE A 408 22.44 41.70 15.59
C ILE A 408 22.47 42.92 16.52
N ALA A 409 23.61 43.50 16.68
CA ALA A 409 23.74 44.78 17.33
C ALA A 409 24.25 45.84 16.34
N ALA A 410 23.67 47.02 16.40
CA ALA A 410 24.04 48.14 15.55
C ALA A 410 24.46 49.36 16.42
N ILE A 411 25.56 49.95 16.05
CA ILE A 411 26.05 51.21 16.59
C ILE A 411 25.85 52.26 15.49
N PRO A 412 25.26 53.45 15.79
CA PRO A 412 25.18 54.50 14.81
C PRO A 412 26.58 54.98 14.43
N PRO A 413 26.81 55.38 13.17
CA PRO A 413 28.10 55.91 12.76
C PRO A 413 28.46 57.16 13.56
N PRO A 414 29.72 57.32 13.95
CA PRO A 414 30.16 58.54 14.68
C PRO A 414 29.98 59.77 13.82
N PRO A 415 29.80 60.96 14.45
CA PRO A 415 29.72 62.21 13.71
C PRO A 415 30.99 62.51 12.93
N ASP A 416 32.14 62.04 13.43
CA ASP A 416 33.48 62.15 12.79
C ASP A 416 33.87 60.70 12.37
N PRO A 417 33.97 60.40 11.06
CA PRO A 417 34.36 59.06 10.59
C PRO A 417 35.80 58.66 10.97
N SER A 418 36.66 59.64 11.40
CA SER A 418 38.02 59.35 11.84
C SER A 418 38.13 59.08 13.35
N ALA A 419 37.08 59.35 14.12
CA ALA A 419 37.01 59.00 15.53
C ALA A 419 37.05 57.52 15.82
N PRO A 420 37.80 57.12 16.86
CA PRO A 420 37.71 55.69 17.30
C PRO A 420 36.30 55.33 17.61
N GLN A 421 35.82 54.16 17.06
CA GLN A 421 34.47 53.61 17.30
C GLN A 421 34.52 52.53 18.33
N ASN A 422 33.53 52.55 19.18
CA ASN A 422 33.24 51.37 20.01
C ASN A 422 32.79 50.21 19.12
N GLN A 423 33.00 48.99 19.55
CA GLN A 423 32.60 47.76 18.85
C GLN A 423 31.75 46.92 19.79
N VAL A 424 30.84 46.15 19.22
CA VAL A 424 30.01 45.23 19.99
C VAL A 424 30.06 43.83 19.38
N ILE A 425 30.09 42.84 20.23
CA ILE A 425 30.08 41.42 19.84
C ILE A 425 28.81 40.80 20.34
N VAL A 426 28.05 40.24 19.41
CA VAL A 426 26.86 39.45 19.70
C VAL A 426 27.23 37.97 19.65
N THR A 427 26.92 37.23 20.70
CA THR A 427 27.05 35.79 20.75
C THR A 427 25.64 35.19 20.78
N PHE A 428 25.23 34.56 19.69
CA PHE A 428 23.97 33.86 19.54
C PHE A 428 24.12 32.75 18.50
N GLY A 429 23.83 31.47 18.87
CA GLY A 429 23.99 30.33 17.98
C GLY A 429 25.40 30.24 17.37
N LEU A 430 25.50 29.75 16.16
CA LEU A 430 26.71 29.78 15.33
C LEU A 430 26.67 31.04 14.46
N SER A 431 27.64 31.90 14.62
CA SER A 431 27.78 33.12 13.80
C SER A 431 26.58 34.10 13.88
N GLY A 432 25.94 34.23 15.04
CA GLY A 432 24.83 35.18 15.25
C GLY A 432 23.46 34.74 14.72
N GLY A 433 23.32 33.49 14.30
CA GLY A 433 22.06 32.94 13.81
C GLY A 433 21.78 31.47 14.21
N LEU A 434 20.53 31.10 14.20
CA LEU A 434 20.01 29.73 14.47
C LEU A 434 18.91 29.41 13.48
N VAL A 435 18.87 28.17 13.01
CA VAL A 435 17.75 27.61 12.20
C VAL A 435 17.01 26.58 13.05
N LEU A 436 15.70 26.72 13.17
CA LEU A 436 14.88 25.80 13.93
C LEU A 436 14.68 24.49 13.18
N ASN A 437 14.72 23.40 13.92
CA ASN A 437 14.35 22.06 13.46
C ASN A 437 12.84 21.84 13.59
N ASP A 438 12.36 20.73 13.04
CA ASP A 438 10.97 20.27 13.21
C ASP A 438 10.76 19.72 14.63
N VAL A 439 10.15 20.50 15.50
CA VAL A 439 9.94 20.18 16.91
C VAL A 439 8.51 20.48 17.33
N LEU A 440 7.98 19.67 18.25
CA LEU A 440 6.62 19.81 18.78
C LEU A 440 6.58 20.35 20.21
N VAL A 441 7.71 20.35 20.92
CA VAL A 441 7.75 20.66 22.35
C VAL A 441 8.38 22.04 22.58
N PRO A 442 7.68 22.95 23.29
CA PRO A 442 8.27 24.22 23.71
C PRO A 442 9.35 24.01 24.79
N GLY A 443 10.32 24.91 24.84
CA GLY A 443 11.37 24.89 25.84
C GLY A 443 12.69 25.55 25.39
N PRO A 444 13.78 25.31 26.12
CA PRO A 444 15.09 25.81 25.79
C PRO A 444 15.57 25.34 24.40
N GLY A 445 15.97 26.27 23.55
CA GLY A 445 16.43 25.98 22.18
C GLY A 445 15.31 25.71 21.17
N THR A 446 14.05 25.69 21.57
CA THR A 446 12.89 25.54 20.70
C THR A 446 11.96 26.74 20.69
N THR A 447 11.67 27.29 21.87
CA THR A 447 10.93 28.56 22.06
C THR A 447 11.68 29.56 22.95
N GLN A 448 12.58 29.11 23.81
CA GLN A 448 13.32 29.93 24.73
C GLN A 448 14.77 30.04 24.32
N PHE A 449 15.27 31.27 24.19
CA PHE A 449 16.59 31.57 23.67
C PHE A 449 17.32 32.53 24.59
N ASN A 450 18.65 32.51 24.49
CA ASN A 450 19.51 33.47 25.12
C ASN A 450 20.56 33.99 24.12
N CYS A 451 20.94 35.27 24.27
CA CYS A 451 22.06 35.84 23.57
C CYS A 451 22.90 36.64 24.54
N ARG A 452 24.11 36.96 24.14
CA ARG A 452 25.03 37.78 24.92
C ARG A 452 25.57 38.92 24.06
N LEU A 453 25.50 40.11 24.58
CA LEU A 453 26.14 41.30 24.01
C LEU A 453 27.37 41.66 24.86
N SER A 454 28.50 41.90 24.24
CA SER A 454 29.75 42.22 24.88
C SER A 454 30.34 43.48 24.24
N ASP A 455 31.06 44.28 25.03
CA ASP A 455 31.98 45.26 24.48
C ASP A 455 33.07 44.54 23.68
N GLY A 456 33.30 44.99 22.45
CA GLY A 456 34.27 44.43 21.50
C GLY A 456 35.56 45.23 21.41
N ASN A 457 35.66 46.38 22.08
CA ASN A 457 36.83 47.23 22.04
C ASN A 457 37.15 47.79 23.43
N SER A 458 37.61 46.93 24.30
CA SER A 458 38.00 47.31 25.70
C SER A 458 39.16 48.32 25.83
N ALA A 459 39.84 48.62 24.73
CA ALA A 459 40.88 49.63 24.70
C ALA A 459 40.32 51.06 24.57
N LEU A 460 39.05 51.17 24.16
CA LEU A 460 38.37 52.46 24.04
C LEU A 460 37.38 52.64 25.20
N PHE A 461 37.74 53.44 26.17
CA PHE A 461 36.86 53.79 27.29
C PHE A 461 35.99 54.98 26.94
N ASP A 462 34.74 54.83 26.73
CA ASP A 462 33.73 55.85 26.46
C ASP A 462 32.88 56.13 27.70
N THR A 463 33.19 57.24 28.41
CA THR A 463 32.49 57.65 29.65
C THR A 463 31.03 58.03 29.40
N ALA A 464 30.67 58.49 28.20
CA ALA A 464 29.31 58.85 27.81
C ALA A 464 28.50 57.64 27.42
N GLY A 465 29.16 56.55 27.01
CA GLY A 465 28.58 55.37 26.44
C GLY A 465 28.05 55.55 25.01
N THR A 466 28.39 54.63 24.17
CA THR A 466 27.90 54.60 22.78
C THR A 466 26.51 53.97 22.72
N ARG A 467 25.52 54.67 22.13
CA ARG A 467 24.20 54.13 21.89
C ARG A 467 24.27 52.88 21.02
N THR A 468 23.64 51.84 21.44
CA THR A 468 23.63 50.54 20.73
C THR A 468 22.21 50.00 20.69
N THR A 469 21.79 49.56 19.49
CA THR A 469 20.49 48.89 19.30
C THR A 469 20.74 47.40 19.11
N LEU A 470 20.16 46.57 19.98
CA LEU A 470 20.14 45.12 19.82
C LEU A 470 18.82 44.72 19.19
N THR A 471 18.91 43.98 18.08
CA THR A 471 17.73 43.56 17.28
C THR A 471 17.71 42.06 17.14
N VAL A 472 16.55 41.46 17.42
CA VAL A 472 16.23 40.06 17.11
C VAL A 472 15.34 40.01 15.88
N PHE A 473 15.74 39.26 14.87
CA PHE A 473 14.96 38.98 13.67
C PHE A 473 14.55 37.52 13.65
N VAL A 474 13.28 37.26 13.32
CA VAL A 474 12.73 35.95 13.06
C VAL A 474 12.18 35.98 11.66
N SER A 475 12.53 35.00 10.84
CA SER A 475 12.01 34.86 9.47
C SER A 475 11.87 33.37 9.10
N GLY A 476 10.73 32.98 8.58
CA GLY A 476 10.48 31.60 8.21
C GLY A 476 9.05 31.35 7.73
N PRO A 477 8.66 30.09 7.66
CA PRO A 477 7.31 29.71 7.19
C PRO A 477 6.17 30.29 8.02
N ASN A 478 6.39 30.59 9.31
CA ASN A 478 5.44 31.25 10.20
C ASN A 478 5.37 32.78 10.03
N GLY A 479 6.06 33.34 9.02
CA GLY A 479 6.17 34.78 8.81
C GLY A 479 7.40 35.39 9.47
N GLN A 480 7.38 36.71 9.61
CA GLN A 480 8.48 37.50 10.14
C GLN A 480 8.07 38.20 11.42
N ALA A 481 9.06 38.36 12.34
CA ALA A 481 8.94 39.19 13.53
C ALA A 481 10.27 39.87 13.81
N THR A 482 10.22 41.08 14.36
CA THR A 482 11.38 41.86 14.75
C THR A 482 11.13 42.49 16.11
N PHE A 483 12.13 42.44 16.97
CA PHE A 483 12.12 43.10 18.28
C PHE A 483 13.44 43.81 18.53
N THR A 484 13.38 45.03 19.05
CA THR A 484 14.55 45.86 19.30
C THR A 484 14.57 46.41 20.73
N ILE A 485 15.76 46.51 21.32
CA ILE A 485 16.01 47.23 22.54
C ILE A 485 17.22 48.13 22.36
N ASP A 486 17.22 49.24 23.05
CA ASP A 486 18.32 50.21 23.07
C ASP A 486 19.05 50.22 24.42
N GLY A 487 20.33 50.51 24.39
CA GLY A 487 21.18 50.66 25.56
C GLY A 487 22.48 51.36 25.26
N LEU A 488 23.38 51.32 26.24
CA LEU A 488 24.70 51.90 26.14
C LEU A 488 25.80 50.84 26.29
N VAL A 489 26.89 51.02 25.55
CA VAL A 489 28.15 50.25 25.70
C VAL A 489 29.28 51.26 25.89
N HIS A 490 30.07 51.08 26.97
CA HIS A 490 31.10 52.00 27.37
C HIS A 490 32.50 51.56 26.98
#